data_9f361e4e110e6b4fd2bd73dd7506bf48
#
_entry.id   9f361e4e110e6b4fd2bd73dd7506bf48
#
_cell.length_a   1.000
_cell.length_b   1.000
_cell.length_c   1.000
_cell.angle_alpha   90.00
_cell.angle_beta   90.00
_cell.angle_gamma   90.00
#
_symmetry.space_group_name_H-M   'P 1'
#
loop_
_entity.id
_entity.type
_entity.pdbx_description
1 polymer ?
#
loop_
_entity_poly.entity_id
_entity_poly.type
_entity_poly.pdbx_seq_one_letter_code
_entity_poly.pdbx_strand_id
1 'polypeptide(L)'
;MSHVQEHTLAVRLKTCGRFLYYQIGGKAGQQRILMRLNNRGPTTQKELQDVLEISSGALSEILQKMEDGGLILRAKSAEDKRQVNLSLTQAGREKAQSVETHYHRTLDRMFECLTQEQKNQLEETLGVLMAHLDELKSDPDFALSLDEHGG
;
A
#
# COMPACT_ATOMS: atom_id res chain seq x y z
N MET A 1 -8.77 5.50 -32.88
CA MET A 1 -9.95 5.81 -32.01
C MET A 1 -9.87 5.19 -30.63
N SER A 2 -9.23 4.06 -30.47
CA SER A 2 -9.08 3.38 -29.15
C SER A 2 -8.26 4.20 -28.15
N HIS A 3 -7.16 4.81 -28.54
CA HIS A 3 -6.24 5.53 -27.64
C HIS A 3 -6.87 6.67 -26.84
N VAL A 4 -7.96 7.28 -27.29
CA VAL A 4 -8.67 8.33 -26.55
C VAL A 4 -9.36 7.74 -25.30
N GLN A 5 -9.92 6.55 -25.44
CA GLN A 5 -10.60 5.86 -24.33
C GLN A 5 -9.59 5.36 -23.31
N GLU A 6 -8.51 4.69 -23.76
CA GLU A 6 -7.45 4.20 -22.86
C GLU A 6 -6.78 5.35 -22.12
N HIS A 7 -6.52 6.47 -22.80
CA HIS A 7 -5.99 7.66 -22.14
C HIS A 7 -6.94 8.19 -21.06
N THR A 8 -8.24 8.27 -21.36
CA THR A 8 -9.24 8.73 -20.40
C THR A 8 -9.31 7.81 -19.17
N LEU A 9 -9.28 6.48 -19.39
CA LEU A 9 -9.25 5.50 -18.30
C LEU A 9 -7.99 5.67 -17.44
N ALA A 10 -6.83 5.83 -18.06
CA ALA A 10 -5.58 6.03 -17.35
C ALA A 10 -5.61 7.30 -16.48
N VAL A 11 -6.12 8.41 -17.01
CA VAL A 11 -6.26 9.67 -16.27
C VAL A 11 -7.21 9.51 -15.07
N ARG A 12 -8.36 8.86 -15.27
CA ARG A 12 -9.34 8.62 -14.20
C ARG A 12 -8.78 7.71 -13.11
N LEU A 13 -8.11 6.62 -13.48
CA LEU A 13 -7.44 5.73 -12.54
C LEU A 13 -6.37 6.46 -11.72
N LYS A 14 -5.54 7.28 -12.40
CA LYS A 14 -4.53 8.10 -11.71
C LYS A 14 -5.15 9.09 -10.72
N THR A 15 -6.27 9.71 -11.10
CA THR A 15 -6.98 10.67 -10.22
C THR A 15 -7.52 9.97 -8.98
N CYS A 16 -8.17 8.82 -9.14
CA CYS A 16 -8.65 8.00 -8.02
C CYS A 16 -7.48 7.51 -7.16
N GLY A 17 -6.42 7.01 -7.77
CA GLY A 17 -5.22 6.56 -7.07
C GLY A 17 -4.53 7.66 -6.28
N ARG A 18 -4.47 8.87 -6.83
CA ARG A 18 -3.92 10.04 -6.15
C ARG A 18 -4.75 10.44 -4.93
N PHE A 19 -6.07 10.43 -5.05
CA PHE A 19 -6.97 10.65 -3.92
C PHE A 19 -6.71 9.64 -2.80
N LEU A 20 -6.68 8.35 -3.13
CA LEU A 20 -6.36 7.28 -2.17
C LEU A 20 -4.99 7.50 -1.52
N TYR A 21 -3.98 7.84 -2.31
CA TYR A 21 -2.63 8.07 -1.81
C TYR A 21 -2.56 9.20 -0.78
N TYR A 22 -3.18 10.35 -1.07
CA TYR A 22 -3.07 11.53 -0.22
C TYR A 22 -4.09 11.56 0.92
N GLN A 23 -5.28 11.03 0.73
CA GLN A 23 -6.35 11.11 1.73
C GLN A 23 -6.37 9.91 2.70
N ILE A 24 -5.97 8.75 2.23
CA ILE A 24 -6.00 7.51 3.01
C ILE A 24 -4.60 7.08 3.43
N GLY A 25 -3.64 7.32 2.56
CA GLY A 25 -2.27 6.92 2.77
C GLY A 25 -1.39 7.98 3.40
N GLY A 26 -1.73 9.23 3.39
CA GLY A 26 -1.07 10.38 3.97
C GLY A 26 0.45 10.33 3.89
N LYS A 27 1.10 10.24 4.99
CA LYS A 27 2.46 9.75 5.12
C LYS A 27 2.40 8.23 5.05
N ALA A 28 2.07 7.75 3.85
CA ALA A 28 1.50 6.45 3.52
C ALA A 28 2.23 5.26 4.14
N GLY A 29 3.53 5.37 4.31
CA GLY A 29 4.32 4.30 4.88
C GLY A 29 3.95 3.99 6.32
N GLN A 30 3.86 4.99 7.20
CA GLN A 30 3.55 4.78 8.61
C GLN A 30 2.15 4.21 8.83
N GLN A 31 1.15 4.76 8.16
CA GLN A 31 -0.25 4.31 8.31
C GLN A 31 -0.44 2.88 7.81
N ARG A 32 0.14 2.53 6.67
CA ARG A 32 0.10 1.18 6.14
C ARG A 32 0.79 0.18 7.06
N ILE A 33 1.92 0.56 7.64
CA ILE A 33 2.64 -0.28 8.60
C ILE A 33 1.82 -0.49 9.86
N LEU A 34 1.25 0.57 10.43
CA LEU A 34 0.41 0.51 11.62
C LEU A 34 -0.79 -0.43 11.41
N MET A 35 -1.52 -0.25 10.30
CA MET A 35 -2.68 -1.08 9.97
C MET A 35 -2.28 -2.54 9.77
N ARG A 36 -1.19 -2.81 9.06
CA ARG A 36 -0.73 -4.16 8.84
C ARG A 36 -0.33 -4.87 10.13
N LEU A 37 0.45 -4.21 10.98
CA LEU A 37 0.84 -4.76 12.27
C LEU A 37 -0.37 -4.98 13.20
N ASN A 38 -1.36 -4.10 13.14
CA ASN A 38 -2.59 -4.23 13.92
C ASN A 38 -3.46 -5.40 13.44
N ASN A 39 -3.58 -5.59 12.14
CA ASN A 39 -4.47 -6.58 11.53
C ASN A 39 -3.84 -7.97 11.39
N ARG A 40 -2.52 -8.03 11.19
CA ARG A 40 -1.79 -9.28 10.94
C ARG A 40 -0.86 -9.70 12.08
N GLY A 41 -0.67 -8.84 13.08
CA GLY A 41 0.27 -9.06 14.18
C GLY A 41 1.74 -8.82 13.81
N PRO A 42 2.67 -9.20 14.69
CA PRO A 42 4.10 -9.02 14.47
C PRO A 42 4.58 -9.63 13.15
N THR A 43 5.54 -8.97 12.52
CA THR A 43 6.12 -9.39 11.25
C THR A 43 7.61 -9.08 11.20
N THR A 44 8.34 -9.64 10.24
CA THR A 44 9.73 -9.26 10.00
C THR A 44 9.84 -8.01 9.12
N GLN A 45 10.94 -7.30 9.25
CA GLN A 45 11.21 -6.13 8.41
C GLN A 45 11.28 -6.51 6.93
N LYS A 46 11.80 -7.70 6.60
CA LYS A 46 11.86 -8.22 5.24
C LYS A 46 10.48 -8.48 4.64
N GLU A 47 9.60 -9.16 5.39
CA GLU A 47 8.22 -9.40 4.96
C GLU A 47 7.48 -8.08 4.71
N LEU A 48 7.69 -7.10 5.57
CA LEU A 48 7.08 -5.79 5.44
C LEU A 48 7.59 -5.05 4.20
N GLN A 49 8.89 -5.13 3.92
CA GLN A 49 9.49 -4.55 2.72
C GLN A 49 8.90 -5.16 1.44
N ASP A 50 8.76 -6.48 1.39
CA ASP A 50 8.21 -7.20 0.24
C ASP A 50 6.76 -6.76 -0.05
N VAL A 51 5.96 -6.61 1.00
CA VAL A 51 4.54 -6.20 0.87
C VAL A 51 4.36 -4.74 0.47
N LEU A 52 5.21 -3.85 1.01
CA LEU A 52 5.09 -2.41 0.77
C LEU A 52 5.71 -1.97 -0.55
N GLU A 53 6.53 -2.82 -1.16
CA GLU A 53 7.23 -2.52 -2.43
C GLU A 53 8.05 -1.21 -2.36
N ILE A 54 8.73 -0.98 -1.23
CA ILE A 54 9.59 0.18 -1.02
C ILE A 54 11.04 -0.25 -0.82
N SER A 55 11.98 0.66 -1.01
CA SER A 55 13.39 0.38 -0.78
C SER A 55 13.68 0.09 0.71
N SER A 56 14.71 -0.70 0.97
CA SER A 56 15.14 -1.00 2.35
C SER A 56 15.52 0.26 3.12
N GLY A 57 16.16 1.23 2.45
CA GLY A 57 16.52 2.52 3.04
C GLY A 57 15.30 3.35 3.46
N ALA A 58 14.30 3.44 2.57
CA ALA A 58 13.05 4.15 2.86
C ALA A 58 12.30 3.49 4.03
N LEU A 59 12.20 2.16 4.03
CA LEU A 59 11.56 1.43 5.13
C LEU A 59 12.29 1.66 6.45
N SER A 60 13.62 1.54 6.46
CA SER A 60 14.42 1.75 7.67
C SER A 60 14.24 3.15 8.26
N GLU A 61 14.15 4.17 7.41
CA GLU A 61 13.89 5.55 7.85
C GLU A 61 12.50 5.70 8.49
N ILE A 62 11.48 5.12 7.87
CA ILE A 62 10.11 5.15 8.39
C ILE A 62 10.04 4.43 9.74
N LEU A 63 10.61 3.24 9.82
CA LEU A 63 10.63 2.43 11.06
C LEU A 63 11.39 3.12 12.18
N GLN A 64 12.50 3.79 11.87
CA GLN A 64 13.25 4.57 12.86
C GLN A 64 12.39 5.69 13.46
N LYS A 65 11.67 6.44 12.63
CA LYS A 65 10.75 7.48 13.09
C LYS A 65 9.61 6.91 13.94
N MET A 66 9.08 5.75 13.56
CA MET A 66 8.01 5.10 14.32
C MET A 66 8.51 4.57 15.66
N GLU A 67 9.71 4.01 15.72
CA GLU A 67 10.33 3.54 16.97
C GLU A 67 10.64 4.72 17.89
N ASP A 68 11.23 5.80 17.37
CA ASP A 68 11.51 7.02 18.12
C ASP A 68 10.23 7.67 18.66
N GLY A 69 9.14 7.56 17.91
CA GLY A 69 7.80 8.00 18.33
C GLY A 69 7.09 7.06 19.30
N GLY A 70 7.70 5.95 19.68
CA GLY A 70 7.14 4.99 20.63
C GLY A 70 5.96 4.16 20.08
N LEU A 71 5.83 4.03 18.77
CA LEU A 71 4.72 3.31 18.13
C LEU A 71 5.03 1.84 17.87
N ILE A 72 6.30 1.52 17.63
CA ILE A 72 6.75 0.15 17.36
C ILE A 72 7.97 -0.21 18.20
N LEU A 73 8.16 -1.52 18.34
CA LEU A 73 9.37 -2.13 18.87
C LEU A 73 10.06 -2.91 17.75
N ARG A 74 11.36 -2.75 17.65
CA ARG A 74 12.22 -3.57 16.80
C ARG A 74 13.10 -4.44 17.68
N ALA A 75 13.10 -5.74 17.42
CA ALA A 75 13.93 -6.69 18.13
C ALA A 75 14.55 -7.68 17.15
N LYS A 76 15.83 -8.02 17.37
CA LYS A 76 16.44 -9.10 16.62
C LYS A 76 15.75 -10.41 16.96
N SER A 77 15.50 -11.26 15.95
CA SER A 77 14.94 -12.59 16.16
C SER A 77 15.90 -13.44 17.00
N ALA A 78 15.33 -14.16 17.97
CA ALA A 78 16.08 -15.14 18.77
C ALA A 78 16.53 -16.34 17.89
N GLU A 79 15.77 -16.68 16.87
CA GLU A 79 16.03 -17.81 15.97
C GLU A 79 17.03 -17.47 14.87
N ASP A 80 16.95 -16.26 14.30
CA ASP A 80 17.86 -15.76 13.28
C ASP A 80 18.22 -14.30 13.54
N LYS A 81 19.43 -14.05 14.02
CA LYS A 81 19.94 -12.70 14.33
C LYS A 81 20.01 -11.74 13.12
N ARG A 82 19.82 -12.26 11.90
CA ARG A 82 19.75 -11.45 10.67
C ARG A 82 18.36 -10.86 10.46
N GLN A 83 17.34 -11.40 11.14
CA GLN A 83 15.98 -10.92 11.04
C GLN A 83 15.65 -9.93 12.16
N VAL A 84 14.92 -8.88 11.79
CA VAL A 84 14.37 -7.90 12.74
C VAL A 84 12.87 -8.09 12.79
N ASN A 85 12.37 -8.40 13.98
CA ASN A 85 10.94 -8.51 14.26
C ASN A 85 10.38 -7.15 14.65
N LEU A 86 9.20 -6.85 14.14
CA LEU A 86 8.47 -5.63 14.36
C LEU A 86 7.16 -5.93 15.07
N SER A 87 6.84 -5.16 16.10
CA SER A 87 5.58 -5.24 16.83
C SER A 87 5.09 -3.86 17.24
N LEU A 88 3.78 -3.73 17.45
CA LEU A 88 3.20 -2.49 17.97
C LEU A 88 3.38 -2.39 19.48
N THR A 89 3.67 -1.18 19.96
CA THR A 89 3.47 -0.82 21.36
C THR A 89 1.99 -0.61 21.67
N GLN A 90 1.62 -0.38 22.92
CA GLN A 90 0.24 0.01 23.26
C GLN A 90 -0.14 1.32 22.54
N ALA A 91 0.74 2.32 22.56
CA ALA A 91 0.53 3.57 21.83
C ALA A 91 0.39 3.33 20.31
N GLY A 92 1.17 2.41 19.75
CA GLY A 92 1.08 2.00 18.35
C GLY A 92 -0.27 1.37 18.02
N ARG A 93 -0.82 0.52 18.87
CA ARG A 93 -2.16 -0.08 18.70
C ARG A 93 -3.25 0.96 18.72
N GLU A 94 -3.20 1.89 19.67
CA GLU A 94 -4.17 3.00 19.75
C GLU A 94 -4.12 3.88 18.51
N LYS A 95 -2.92 4.20 18.05
CA LYS A 95 -2.72 4.97 16.81
C LYS A 95 -3.23 4.21 15.60
N ALA A 96 -2.96 2.91 15.50
CA ALA A 96 -3.43 2.06 14.41
C ALA A 96 -4.96 2.01 14.35
N GLN A 97 -5.64 1.90 15.47
CA GLN A 97 -7.11 1.92 15.54
C GLN A 97 -7.68 3.26 15.07
N SER A 98 -7.06 4.38 15.47
CA SER A 98 -7.45 5.71 15.01
C SER A 98 -7.29 5.86 13.49
N VAL A 99 -6.16 5.41 12.96
CA VAL A 99 -5.86 5.41 11.52
C VAL A 99 -6.87 4.55 10.76
N GLU A 100 -7.17 3.37 11.25
CA GLU A 100 -8.11 2.44 10.63
C GLU A 100 -9.53 3.01 10.62
N THR A 101 -9.98 3.64 11.70
CA THR A 101 -11.27 4.32 11.76
C THR A 101 -11.36 5.44 10.72
N HIS A 102 -10.32 6.25 10.60
CA HIS A 102 -10.26 7.30 9.59
C HIS A 102 -10.24 6.72 8.17
N TYR A 103 -9.50 5.66 7.95
CA TYR A 103 -9.44 4.93 6.68
C TYR A 103 -10.81 4.45 6.22
N HIS A 104 -11.52 3.72 7.06
CA HIS A 104 -12.85 3.22 6.73
C HIS A 104 -13.86 4.35 6.48
N ARG A 105 -13.85 5.38 7.30
CA ARG A 105 -14.71 6.56 7.11
C ARG A 105 -14.44 7.24 5.76
N THR A 106 -13.17 7.36 5.38
CA THR A 106 -12.80 7.96 4.10
C THR A 106 -13.23 7.09 2.92
N LEU A 107 -13.10 5.76 3.03
CA LEU A 107 -13.60 4.83 2.02
C LEU A 107 -15.11 4.91 1.87
N ASP A 108 -15.86 4.93 2.97
CA ASP A 108 -17.31 5.07 2.95
C ASP A 108 -17.71 6.34 2.19
N ARG A 109 -17.07 7.46 2.48
CA ARG A 109 -17.30 8.74 1.79
C ARG A 109 -16.90 8.71 0.33
N MET A 110 -15.80 8.06 -0.01
CA MET A 110 -15.32 7.97 -1.38
C MET A 110 -16.28 7.20 -2.28
N PHE A 111 -16.86 6.12 -1.76
CA PHE A 111 -17.70 5.20 -2.53
C PHE A 111 -19.21 5.40 -2.33
N GLU A 112 -19.66 6.36 -1.50
CA GLU A 112 -21.09 6.59 -1.26
C GLU A 112 -21.88 7.02 -2.50
N CYS A 113 -21.18 7.54 -3.51
CA CYS A 113 -21.78 7.95 -4.80
C CYS A 113 -22.13 6.77 -5.71
N LEU A 114 -21.64 5.56 -5.40
CA LEU A 114 -21.84 4.37 -6.22
C LEU A 114 -22.93 3.48 -5.63
N THR A 115 -23.77 2.93 -6.51
CA THR A 115 -24.69 1.85 -6.13
C THR A 115 -23.91 0.57 -5.81
N GLN A 116 -24.53 -0.39 -5.14
CA GLN A 116 -23.89 -1.68 -4.87
C GLN A 116 -23.53 -2.42 -6.16
N GLU A 117 -24.39 -2.35 -7.17
CA GLU A 117 -24.12 -2.94 -8.49
C GLU A 117 -22.89 -2.31 -9.15
N GLN A 118 -22.75 -0.98 -9.11
CA GLN A 118 -21.57 -0.28 -9.64
C GLN A 118 -20.30 -0.65 -8.88
N LYS A 119 -20.36 -0.81 -7.56
CA LYS A 119 -19.22 -1.28 -6.77
C LYS A 119 -18.79 -2.68 -7.19
N ASN A 120 -19.73 -3.60 -7.35
CA ASN A 120 -19.46 -4.97 -7.78
C ASN A 120 -18.83 -5.01 -9.17
N GLN A 121 -19.37 -4.23 -10.13
CA GLN A 121 -18.82 -4.14 -11.49
C GLN A 121 -17.41 -3.55 -11.49
N LEU A 122 -17.17 -2.50 -10.69
CA LEU A 122 -15.86 -1.88 -10.58
C LEU A 122 -14.83 -2.85 -9.99
N GLU A 123 -15.20 -3.56 -8.93
CA GLU A 123 -14.33 -4.57 -8.30
C GLU A 123 -13.96 -5.67 -9.30
N GLU A 124 -14.92 -6.21 -10.03
CA GLU A 124 -14.69 -7.23 -11.06
C GLU A 124 -13.78 -6.71 -12.17
N THR A 125 -14.06 -5.52 -12.69
CA THR A 125 -13.30 -4.93 -13.80
C THR A 125 -11.86 -4.60 -13.38
N LEU A 126 -11.67 -4.06 -12.19
CA LEU A 126 -10.33 -3.81 -11.65
C LEU A 126 -9.57 -5.12 -11.39
N GLY A 127 -10.26 -6.18 -10.95
CA GLY A 127 -9.67 -7.52 -10.78
C GLY A 127 -9.11 -8.06 -12.10
N VAL A 128 -9.84 -7.95 -13.19
CA VAL A 128 -9.38 -8.34 -14.53
C VAL A 128 -8.15 -7.53 -14.94
N LEU A 129 -8.20 -6.21 -14.75
CA LEU A 129 -7.08 -5.33 -15.09
C LEU A 129 -5.83 -5.65 -14.28
N MET A 130 -5.98 -5.87 -12.97
CA MET A 130 -4.86 -6.19 -12.08
C MET A 130 -4.18 -7.50 -12.45
N ALA A 131 -4.94 -8.54 -12.76
CA ALA A 131 -4.41 -9.82 -13.22
C ALA A 131 -3.58 -9.67 -14.50
N HIS A 132 -4.08 -8.86 -15.44
CA HIS A 132 -3.35 -8.57 -16.69
C HIS A 132 -2.07 -7.76 -16.44
N LEU A 133 -2.11 -6.78 -15.52
CA LEU A 133 -0.91 -6.00 -15.16
C LEU A 133 0.18 -6.87 -14.55
N ASP A 134 -0.17 -7.90 -13.78
CA ASP A 134 0.80 -8.86 -13.25
C ASP A 134 1.44 -9.70 -14.36
N GLU A 135 0.68 -10.09 -15.37
CA GLU A 135 1.22 -10.74 -16.57
C GLU A 135 2.18 -9.83 -17.34
N LEU A 136 1.82 -8.56 -17.52
CA LEU A 136 2.68 -7.57 -18.20
C LEU A 136 4.01 -7.33 -17.47
N LYS A 137 4.01 -7.31 -16.15
CA LYS A 137 5.25 -7.18 -15.36
C LYS A 137 6.23 -8.33 -15.60
N SER A 138 5.72 -9.49 -15.95
CA SER A 138 6.49 -10.70 -16.25
C SER A 138 6.86 -10.84 -17.72
N ASP A 139 6.37 -9.93 -18.58
CA ASP A 139 6.65 -9.93 -20.02
C ASP A 139 7.98 -9.23 -20.30
N PRO A 140 9.01 -9.95 -20.81
CA PRO A 140 10.31 -9.36 -21.11
C PRO A 140 10.23 -8.23 -22.14
N ASP A 141 9.36 -8.33 -23.14
CA ASP A 141 9.23 -7.31 -24.18
C ASP A 141 8.63 -6.02 -23.64
N PHE A 142 7.68 -6.13 -22.68
CA PHE A 142 7.10 -4.97 -21.99
C PHE A 142 8.10 -4.31 -21.03
N ALA A 143 8.89 -5.09 -20.30
CA ALA A 143 9.91 -4.58 -19.39
C ALA A 143 11.01 -3.80 -20.14
N LEU A 144 11.48 -4.31 -21.26
CA LEU A 144 12.47 -3.64 -22.11
C LEU A 144 11.98 -2.29 -22.66
N SER A 145 10.69 -2.18 -22.98
CA SER A 145 10.12 -0.94 -23.48
C SER A 145 10.07 0.18 -22.45
N LEU A 146 10.07 -0.15 -21.16
CA LEU A 146 10.10 0.84 -20.07
C LEU A 146 11.50 1.42 -19.85
N ASP A 147 12.54 0.62 -20.05
CA ASP A 147 13.92 1.04 -19.85
C ASP A 147 14.43 1.98 -20.97
N GLU A 148 13.88 1.87 -22.16
CA GLU A 148 14.23 2.76 -23.30
C GLU A 148 13.67 4.18 -23.18
N HIS A 149 12.68 4.42 -22.32
CA HIS A 149 11.98 5.70 -22.19
C HIS A 149 12.20 6.38 -20.84
N GLY A 150 13.07 5.84 -20.00
CA GLY A 150 13.40 6.32 -18.64
C GLY A 150 14.68 7.16 -18.60
N GLY A 151 14.94 7.95 -19.63
CA GLY A 151 16.06 8.88 -19.67
C GLY A 151 15.62 10.34 -19.55
#